data_6c97186e21f6fb209ccb1c3290396d35
#
_entry.id   6c97186e21f6fb209ccb1c3290396d35
#
_cell.length_a   1.000
_cell.length_b   1.000
_cell.length_c   1.000
_cell.angle_alpha   90.00
_cell.angle_beta   90.00
_cell.angle_gamma   90.00
#
_symmetry.space_group_name_H-M   'P 1'
#
loop_
_entity.id
_entity.type
_entity.pdbx_description
1 polymer ?
#
loop_
_entity_poly.entity_id
_entity_poly.type
_entity_poly.pdbx_seq_one_letter_code
_entity_poly.pdbx_strand_id
1 'polypeptide(L)'
;MNQEIERRRTFAIISHPDAGKTTLTEKLLLFGGQIQVAGAVKNNKIKKSATSDWMEIEKQRGISVTTSVMEFDYEGYKVNILDTPGHQDFAEDTFRTLTAVDSAIIVVDSAKGVENQTRKLMTVCRMRKTPVIIYINKMDREGRDPFDLLDELEQELQIKVRPLSWPINQGQRFKGVYNIYEQKLNLFTPDKQHITEKMEVDIHSDELEKHVGQADAEKLREDLEMVDGVYDEFNRTNYLDAEVAPVFFGSALNNFGVKELLDCFVEIAPSPRSTQAEERQVMPDEPKFTGFIFKITANIDPNHRSCIAFCKICSGKFTRNTPYLHVRQGKMVRFSSPTQFMAQRKNTIDEAWPGDIIGLPDNGIFKIGDTLTEGENLHFRGLPSFSPEMFKYIENADPMKTKQLNKGIEQLMDEGVAQLFVNQFNGRKIIGTVGQLQFEVIQYRLENEYNAKCRWEPISLYKACWIESDDEAELEKFKQRKYQYMAKDREGREVFLADSGYMLTMAQQDFEHIKFHFTSEC
;
A
#
# COMPACT_ATOMS: atom_id res chain seq x y z
N MET A 1 -1.82 -28.02 5.50
CA MET A 1 -1.42 -26.96 4.56
C MET A 1 -2.62 -26.20 4.04
N ASN A 2 -3.57 -26.82 3.33
CA ASN A 2 -4.74 -26.09 2.79
C ASN A 2 -5.54 -25.32 3.84
N GLN A 3 -5.80 -25.90 5.02
CA GLN A 3 -6.51 -25.22 6.09
C GLN A 3 -5.80 -23.95 6.59
N GLU A 4 -4.46 -23.99 6.66
CA GLU A 4 -3.67 -22.80 7.03
C GLU A 4 -3.69 -21.73 5.93
N ILE A 5 -3.73 -22.10 4.66
CA ILE A 5 -3.84 -21.18 3.54
C ILE A 5 -5.23 -20.52 3.53
N GLU A 6 -6.29 -21.31 3.64
CA GLU A 6 -7.68 -20.84 3.55
C GLU A 6 -8.07 -19.85 4.66
N ARG A 7 -7.48 -19.96 5.86
CA ARG A 7 -7.77 -19.03 6.95
C ARG A 7 -7.04 -17.68 6.84
N ARG A 8 -6.13 -17.48 5.89
CA ARG A 8 -5.35 -16.24 5.75
C ARG A 8 -6.03 -15.21 4.85
N ARG A 9 -5.97 -13.96 5.31
CA ARG A 9 -6.45 -12.78 4.56
C ARG A 9 -5.38 -11.71 4.60
N THR A 10 -4.86 -11.33 3.45
CA THR A 10 -3.79 -10.33 3.34
C THR A 10 -4.23 -9.20 2.44
N PHE A 11 -4.34 -8.00 3.00
CA PHE A 11 -4.84 -6.85 2.27
C PHE A 11 -4.13 -5.55 2.60
N ALA A 12 -4.16 -4.63 1.64
CA ALA A 12 -3.72 -3.26 1.83
C ALA A 12 -4.91 -2.33 2.09
N ILE A 13 -4.72 -1.34 2.95
CA ILE A 13 -5.65 -0.21 3.05
C ILE A 13 -5.05 0.96 2.29
N ILE A 14 -5.77 1.43 1.28
CA ILE A 14 -5.34 2.49 0.37
C ILE A 14 -6.36 3.62 0.33
N SER A 15 -5.90 4.85 0.20
CA SER A 15 -6.78 6.02 0.12
C SER A 15 -6.07 7.26 -0.37
N HIS A 16 -6.85 8.28 -0.71
CA HIS A 16 -6.35 9.65 -0.74
C HIS A 16 -6.01 10.15 0.69
N PRO A 17 -5.08 11.11 0.86
CA PRO A 17 -4.82 11.74 2.17
C PRO A 17 -6.09 12.25 2.83
N ASP A 18 -6.15 12.14 4.15
CA ASP A 18 -7.29 12.57 4.98
C ASP A 18 -8.63 11.81 4.79
N ALA A 19 -8.73 10.80 3.94
CA ALA A 19 -9.95 10.00 3.81
C ALA A 19 -10.30 9.19 5.09
N GLY A 20 -9.33 9.05 6.01
CA GLY A 20 -9.52 8.36 7.30
C GLY A 20 -8.94 6.95 7.35
N LYS A 21 -7.98 6.65 6.47
CA LYS A 21 -7.29 5.37 6.39
C LYS A 21 -6.71 4.91 7.74
N THR A 22 -5.83 5.70 8.32
CA THR A 22 -5.18 5.38 9.62
C THR A 22 -6.21 5.19 10.73
N THR A 23 -7.31 5.96 10.71
CA THR A 23 -8.41 5.76 11.66
C THR A 23 -9.09 4.41 11.44
N LEU A 24 -9.36 4.02 10.19
CA LEU A 24 -9.92 2.71 9.87
C LEU A 24 -8.99 1.57 10.32
N THR A 25 -7.69 1.67 10.01
CA THR A 25 -6.69 0.69 10.45
C THR A 25 -6.69 0.49 11.97
N GLU A 26 -6.66 1.58 12.73
CA GLU A 26 -6.70 1.54 14.21
C GLU A 26 -7.99 0.88 14.73
N LYS A 27 -9.12 1.08 14.04
CA LYS A 27 -10.39 0.45 14.42
C LYS A 27 -10.42 -1.03 14.07
N LEU A 28 -9.89 -1.45 12.94
CA LEU A 28 -9.74 -2.87 12.61
C LEU A 28 -8.87 -3.60 13.63
N LEU A 29 -7.75 -2.98 14.06
CA LEU A 29 -6.91 -3.52 15.13
C LEU A 29 -7.62 -3.57 16.49
N LEU A 30 -8.48 -2.59 16.78
CA LEU A 30 -9.31 -2.59 18.00
C LEU A 30 -10.28 -3.77 18.01
N PHE A 31 -11.00 -4.00 16.91
CA PHE A 31 -11.93 -5.13 16.76
C PHE A 31 -11.18 -6.48 16.73
N GLY A 32 -9.97 -6.53 16.18
CA GLY A 32 -9.07 -7.68 16.25
C GLY A 32 -8.45 -7.91 17.64
N GLY A 33 -8.78 -7.10 18.66
CA GLY A 33 -8.29 -7.25 20.02
C GLY A 33 -6.80 -6.94 20.24
N GLN A 34 -6.11 -6.36 19.24
CA GLN A 34 -4.68 -6.07 19.33
C GLN A 34 -4.37 -4.78 20.10
N ILE A 35 -5.31 -3.85 20.14
CA ILE A 35 -5.20 -2.61 20.90
C ILE A 35 -6.43 -2.43 21.78
N GLN A 36 -6.25 -1.86 22.98
CA GLN A 36 -7.36 -1.63 23.91
C GLN A 36 -8.09 -0.31 23.65
N VAL A 37 -7.39 0.65 23.07
CA VAL A 37 -7.93 1.99 22.74
C VAL A 37 -7.29 2.47 21.45
N ALA A 38 -8.10 2.78 20.45
CA ALA A 38 -7.61 3.36 19.20
C ALA A 38 -7.03 4.77 19.40
N GLY A 39 -5.93 5.08 18.73
CA GLY A 39 -5.33 6.41 18.72
C GLY A 39 -6.19 7.39 17.91
N ALA A 40 -6.47 8.59 18.45
CA ALA A 40 -7.16 9.64 17.70
C ALA A 40 -6.15 10.50 16.93
N VAL A 41 -6.22 10.44 15.61
CA VAL A 41 -5.32 11.19 14.70
C VAL A 41 -5.53 12.71 14.74
N LYS A 42 -6.67 13.19 15.26
CA LYS A 42 -7.00 14.64 15.31
C LYS A 42 -7.66 15.03 16.63
N ASN A 43 -6.94 15.05 17.72
CA ASN A 43 -7.33 15.89 18.86
C ASN A 43 -6.07 16.29 19.63
N ASN A 44 -5.75 17.57 19.60
CA ASN A 44 -4.59 18.18 20.28
C ASN A 44 -4.55 17.97 21.82
N LYS A 45 -5.41 17.13 22.37
CA LYS A 45 -5.49 16.84 23.80
C LYS A 45 -5.14 15.41 24.21
N ILE A 46 -4.97 14.48 23.26
CA ILE A 46 -4.55 13.10 23.58
C ILE A 46 -3.26 12.81 22.81
N LYS A 47 -2.14 12.81 23.51
CA LYS A 47 -0.77 12.55 22.99
C LYS A 47 -0.55 11.05 22.67
N LYS A 48 -1.48 10.35 22.02
CA LYS A 48 -1.25 9.01 21.50
C LYS A 48 -1.22 9.07 19.97
N SER A 49 -0.06 8.86 19.40
CA SER A 49 0.10 8.64 17.96
C SER A 49 -0.57 7.32 17.55
N ALA A 50 -0.98 7.21 16.29
CA ALA A 50 -1.49 5.97 15.74
C ALA A 50 -0.47 4.83 15.87
N THR A 51 -0.95 3.60 16.02
CA THR A 51 -0.09 2.42 16.14
C THR A 51 0.69 2.14 14.85
N SER A 52 0.11 2.51 13.71
CA SER A 52 0.72 2.42 12.38
C SER A 52 1.86 3.43 12.16
N ASP A 53 1.80 4.62 12.79
CA ASP A 53 2.79 5.68 12.63
C ASP A 53 3.92 5.52 13.66
N TRP A 54 4.95 4.77 13.31
CA TRP A 54 6.05 4.45 14.22
C TRP A 54 7.25 5.39 14.11
N MET A 55 7.47 6.03 12.95
CA MET A 55 8.55 6.98 12.75
C MET A 55 8.26 8.32 13.45
N GLU A 56 9.30 8.95 13.99
CA GLU A 56 9.16 10.24 14.66
C GLU A 56 8.69 11.34 13.70
N ILE A 57 9.13 11.30 12.44
CA ILE A 57 8.69 12.26 11.41
C ILE A 57 7.21 12.08 11.05
N GLU A 58 6.68 10.86 11.07
CA GLU A 58 5.25 10.57 10.88
C GLU A 58 4.42 11.20 12.00
N LYS A 59 4.87 11.02 13.25
CA LYS A 59 4.21 11.59 14.44
C LYS A 59 4.22 13.11 14.44
N GLN A 60 5.34 13.72 14.04
CA GLN A 60 5.50 15.18 13.97
C GLN A 60 4.64 15.80 12.87
N ARG A 61 4.56 15.14 11.72
CA ARG A 61 3.82 15.61 10.54
C ARG A 61 2.35 15.18 10.53
N GLY A 62 1.99 14.12 11.27
CA GLY A 62 0.66 13.52 11.28
C GLY A 62 0.26 12.86 9.96
N ILE A 63 1.24 12.35 9.22
CA ILE A 63 1.08 11.63 7.97
C ILE A 63 1.93 10.36 7.96
N SER A 64 1.39 9.26 7.44
CA SER A 64 2.15 8.03 7.22
C SER A 64 3.09 8.20 6.02
N VAL A 65 4.35 7.84 6.21
CA VAL A 65 5.43 7.96 5.21
C VAL A 65 5.76 6.61 4.61
N THR A 66 5.64 5.54 5.40
CA THR A 66 5.94 4.17 4.98
C THR A 66 4.78 3.24 5.29
N THR A 67 4.69 2.13 4.55
CA THR A 67 3.72 1.06 4.84
C THR A 67 4.06 0.38 6.16
N SER A 68 3.07 0.24 7.02
CA SER A 68 3.14 -0.56 8.25
C SER A 68 2.48 -1.92 8.03
N VAL A 69 3.16 -2.98 8.47
CA VAL A 69 2.65 -4.36 8.41
C VAL A 69 2.16 -4.75 9.80
N MET A 70 0.94 -5.23 9.90
CA MET A 70 0.30 -5.61 11.15
C MET A 70 -0.51 -6.88 10.95
N GLU A 71 -0.61 -7.69 12.00
CA GLU A 71 -1.30 -8.97 11.97
C GLU A 71 -2.17 -9.15 13.22
N PHE A 72 -3.30 -9.84 13.05
CA PHE A 72 -4.16 -10.27 14.15
C PHE A 72 -5.02 -11.49 13.75
N ASP A 73 -5.51 -12.21 14.74
CA ASP A 73 -6.50 -13.26 14.55
C ASP A 73 -7.92 -12.69 14.76
N TYR A 74 -8.86 -13.06 13.87
CA TYR A 74 -10.24 -12.64 13.95
C TYR A 74 -11.17 -13.74 13.43
N GLU A 75 -12.15 -14.17 14.24
CA GLU A 75 -13.16 -15.17 13.89
C GLU A 75 -12.57 -16.43 13.21
N GLY A 76 -11.39 -16.89 13.69
CA GLY A 76 -10.68 -18.05 13.15
C GLY A 76 -9.82 -17.76 11.92
N TYR A 77 -9.88 -16.56 11.38
CA TYR A 77 -9.01 -16.09 10.29
C TYR A 77 -7.75 -15.43 10.84
N LYS A 78 -6.68 -15.56 10.09
CA LYS A 78 -5.43 -14.83 10.30
C LYS A 78 -5.35 -13.67 9.32
N VAL A 79 -5.39 -12.46 9.84
CA VAL A 79 -5.54 -11.24 9.06
C VAL A 79 -4.22 -10.48 9.04
N ASN A 80 -3.69 -10.20 7.85
CA ASN A 80 -2.52 -9.35 7.63
C ASN A 80 -2.96 -8.04 7.00
N ILE A 81 -2.72 -6.92 7.68
CA ILE A 81 -3.01 -5.56 7.21
C ILE A 81 -1.71 -4.88 6.81
N LEU A 82 -1.71 -4.29 5.62
CA LEU A 82 -0.66 -3.39 5.15
C LEU A 82 -1.25 -1.98 5.07
N ASP A 83 -0.97 -1.16 6.08
CA ASP A 83 -1.40 0.24 6.11
C ASP A 83 -0.43 1.09 5.31
N THR A 84 -0.87 1.54 4.12
CA THR A 84 -0.01 2.25 3.15
C THR A 84 0.01 3.75 3.41
N PRO A 85 1.04 4.49 2.97
CA PRO A 85 0.97 5.95 2.98
C PRO A 85 -0.13 6.47 2.06
N GLY A 86 -0.88 7.48 2.52
CA GLY A 86 -1.95 8.11 1.71
C GLY A 86 -1.42 9.21 0.79
N HIS A 87 -0.27 9.80 1.09
CA HIS A 87 0.27 10.93 0.35
C HIS A 87 0.89 10.50 -0.98
N GLN A 88 0.61 11.25 -2.05
CA GLN A 88 1.09 10.93 -3.41
C GLN A 88 2.61 10.82 -3.54
N ASP A 89 3.37 11.57 -2.73
CA ASP A 89 4.83 11.53 -2.73
C ASP A 89 5.38 10.15 -2.36
N PHE A 90 4.59 9.32 -1.64
CA PHE A 90 4.96 7.97 -1.23
C PHE A 90 4.22 6.88 -2.01
N ALA A 91 3.67 7.21 -3.17
CA ALA A 91 2.87 6.28 -3.99
C ALA A 91 3.66 5.03 -4.40
N GLU A 92 4.98 5.13 -4.64
CA GLU A 92 5.80 3.97 -5.00
C GLU A 92 5.83 2.90 -3.89
N ASP A 93 5.89 3.30 -2.61
CA ASP A 93 5.80 2.35 -1.49
C ASP A 93 4.42 1.65 -1.47
N THR A 94 3.36 2.40 -1.76
CA THR A 94 2.01 1.84 -1.90
C THR A 94 1.92 0.87 -3.07
N PHE A 95 2.48 1.22 -4.23
CA PHE A 95 2.46 0.34 -5.41
C PHE A 95 3.20 -0.97 -5.15
N ARG A 96 4.38 -0.91 -4.53
CA ARG A 96 5.13 -2.11 -4.11
C ARG A 96 4.35 -2.95 -3.11
N THR A 97 3.71 -2.31 -2.13
CA THR A 97 2.87 -2.98 -1.14
C THR A 97 1.72 -3.73 -1.79
N LEU A 98 1.10 -3.17 -2.83
CA LEU A 98 0.03 -3.83 -3.59
C LEU A 98 0.49 -5.11 -4.32
N THR A 99 1.81 -5.31 -4.50
CA THR A 99 2.31 -6.59 -5.04
C THR A 99 2.25 -7.73 -4.03
N ALA A 100 2.27 -7.41 -2.74
CA ALA A 100 2.34 -8.38 -1.66
C ALA A 100 0.97 -8.76 -1.07
N VAL A 101 -0.12 -8.14 -1.55
CA VAL A 101 -1.46 -8.38 -1.02
C VAL A 101 -2.35 -9.15 -1.99
N ASP A 102 -3.34 -9.82 -1.43
CA ASP A 102 -4.30 -10.62 -2.18
C ASP A 102 -5.60 -9.85 -2.45
N SER A 103 -5.86 -8.75 -1.72
CA SER A 103 -6.99 -7.83 -1.91
C SER A 103 -6.65 -6.43 -1.39
N ALA A 104 -7.53 -5.45 -1.59
CA ALA A 104 -7.37 -4.10 -1.08
C ALA A 104 -8.69 -3.52 -0.57
N ILE A 105 -8.61 -2.64 0.44
CA ILE A 105 -9.72 -1.80 0.89
C ILE A 105 -9.40 -0.36 0.49
N ILE A 106 -10.26 0.24 -0.33
CA ILE A 106 -10.18 1.65 -0.71
C ILE A 106 -11.06 2.48 0.22
N VAL A 107 -10.48 3.45 0.91
CA VAL A 107 -11.23 4.38 1.76
C VAL A 107 -11.51 5.66 1.00
N VAL A 108 -12.78 6.03 0.90
CA VAL A 108 -13.28 7.22 0.21
C VAL A 108 -13.97 8.14 1.22
N ASP A 109 -13.75 9.43 1.13
CA ASP A 109 -14.42 10.44 1.94
C ASP A 109 -15.81 10.75 1.34
N SER A 110 -16.89 10.61 2.13
CA SER A 110 -18.28 10.82 1.65
C SER A 110 -18.53 12.22 1.11
N ALA A 111 -17.80 13.22 1.55
CA ALA A 111 -17.95 14.60 1.09
C ALA A 111 -17.12 14.89 -0.18
N LYS A 112 -15.97 14.26 -0.34
CA LYS A 112 -15.03 14.54 -1.43
C LYS A 112 -15.21 13.59 -2.64
N GLY A 113 -15.66 12.34 -2.41
CA GLY A 113 -15.78 11.34 -3.45
C GLY A 113 -14.42 10.82 -3.93
N VAL A 114 -14.32 10.55 -5.23
CA VAL A 114 -13.10 9.98 -5.86
C VAL A 114 -12.07 11.07 -6.12
N GLU A 115 -10.94 10.98 -5.45
CA GLU A 115 -9.82 11.92 -5.56
C GLU A 115 -8.68 11.33 -6.43
N ASN A 116 -7.77 12.18 -6.92
CA ASN A 116 -6.72 11.79 -7.87
C ASN A 116 -5.88 10.59 -7.42
N GLN A 117 -5.52 10.51 -6.14
CA GLN A 117 -4.72 9.39 -5.63
C GLN A 117 -5.51 8.08 -5.68
N THR A 118 -6.81 8.13 -5.39
CA THR A 118 -7.70 6.97 -5.48
C THR A 118 -7.73 6.39 -6.90
N ARG A 119 -7.80 7.24 -7.93
CA ARG A 119 -7.77 6.82 -9.35
C ARG A 119 -6.44 6.12 -9.69
N LYS A 120 -5.31 6.71 -9.29
CA LYS A 120 -3.98 6.13 -9.54
C LYS A 120 -3.84 4.75 -8.88
N LEU A 121 -4.26 4.62 -7.63
CA LEU A 121 -4.20 3.36 -6.88
C LEU A 121 -5.12 2.29 -7.48
N MET A 122 -6.33 2.67 -7.89
CA MET A 122 -7.24 1.76 -8.56
C MET A 122 -6.69 1.25 -9.90
N THR A 123 -5.97 2.10 -10.65
CA THR A 123 -5.30 1.67 -11.89
C THR A 123 -4.31 0.53 -11.61
N VAL A 124 -3.52 0.61 -10.54
CA VAL A 124 -2.61 -0.47 -10.14
C VAL A 124 -3.37 -1.74 -9.74
N CYS A 125 -4.45 -1.60 -8.97
CA CYS A 125 -5.30 -2.75 -8.60
C CYS A 125 -5.86 -3.45 -9.84
N ARG A 126 -6.35 -2.70 -10.84
CA ARG A 126 -6.85 -3.27 -12.10
C ARG A 126 -5.77 -3.98 -12.90
N MET A 127 -4.59 -3.39 -13.05
CA MET A 127 -3.46 -4.02 -13.76
C MET A 127 -3.11 -5.38 -13.18
N ARG A 128 -3.27 -5.55 -11.89
CA ARG A 128 -2.97 -6.78 -11.16
C ARG A 128 -4.19 -7.68 -10.93
N LYS A 129 -5.37 -7.26 -11.35
CA LYS A 129 -6.65 -7.91 -11.03
C LYS A 129 -6.80 -8.16 -9.52
N THR A 130 -6.41 -7.19 -8.71
CA THR A 130 -6.54 -7.25 -7.25
C THR A 130 -7.98 -6.93 -6.88
N PRO A 131 -8.72 -7.85 -6.21
CA PRO A 131 -10.07 -7.58 -5.71
C PRO A 131 -10.08 -6.39 -4.75
N VAL A 132 -11.08 -5.53 -4.88
CA VAL A 132 -11.16 -4.29 -4.12
C VAL A 132 -12.51 -4.21 -3.41
N ILE A 133 -12.50 -3.83 -2.12
CA ILE A 133 -13.67 -3.40 -1.37
C ILE A 133 -13.56 -1.89 -1.17
N ILE A 134 -14.68 -1.18 -1.29
CA ILE A 134 -14.72 0.27 -1.09
C ILE A 134 -15.43 0.58 0.22
N TYR A 135 -14.81 1.41 1.05
CA TYR A 135 -15.40 1.90 2.30
C TYR A 135 -15.61 3.42 2.21
N ILE A 136 -16.87 3.84 2.09
CA ILE A 136 -17.27 5.24 2.11
C ILE A 136 -17.34 5.70 3.55
N ASN A 137 -16.36 6.50 3.95
CA ASN A 137 -16.12 6.93 5.32
C ASN A 137 -16.68 8.32 5.61
N LYS A 138 -16.85 8.64 6.89
CA LYS A 138 -17.27 9.95 7.42
C LYS A 138 -18.75 10.27 7.19
N MET A 139 -19.61 9.26 7.19
CA MET A 139 -21.06 9.45 7.09
C MET A 139 -21.67 10.27 8.24
N ASP A 140 -20.92 10.47 9.34
CA ASP A 140 -21.24 11.37 10.45
C ASP A 140 -21.12 12.86 10.10
N ARG A 141 -20.71 13.19 8.89
CA ARG A 141 -20.59 14.57 8.36
C ARG A 141 -21.51 14.74 7.16
N GLU A 142 -21.84 16.01 6.88
CA GLU A 142 -22.53 16.35 5.64
C GLU A 142 -21.66 15.92 4.44
N GLY A 143 -22.22 15.12 3.57
CA GLY A 143 -21.57 14.53 2.41
C GLY A 143 -22.46 14.60 1.17
N ARG A 144 -22.03 13.92 0.12
CA ARG A 144 -22.75 13.78 -1.13
C ARG A 144 -23.82 12.68 -1.01
N ASP A 145 -24.78 12.69 -1.91
CA ASP A 145 -25.77 11.62 -1.99
C ASP A 145 -25.11 10.26 -2.23
N PRO A 146 -25.53 9.17 -1.55
CA PRO A 146 -24.96 7.85 -1.73
C PRO A 146 -25.02 7.34 -3.17
N PHE A 147 -26.10 7.56 -3.91
CA PHE A 147 -26.21 7.14 -5.30
C PHE A 147 -25.25 7.93 -6.20
N ASP A 148 -25.12 9.25 -6.02
CA ASP A 148 -24.14 10.06 -6.75
C ASP A 148 -22.71 9.58 -6.50
N LEU A 149 -22.40 9.13 -5.28
CA LEU A 149 -21.09 8.57 -4.95
C LEU A 149 -20.84 7.23 -5.64
N LEU A 150 -21.86 6.35 -5.71
CA LEU A 150 -21.75 5.08 -6.40
C LEU A 150 -21.54 5.26 -7.90
N ASP A 151 -22.28 6.18 -8.52
CA ASP A 151 -22.13 6.51 -9.94
C ASP A 151 -20.72 7.06 -10.23
N GLU A 152 -20.20 7.96 -9.38
CA GLU A 152 -18.84 8.47 -9.52
C GLU A 152 -17.80 7.35 -9.37
N LEU A 153 -17.98 6.44 -8.40
CA LEU A 153 -17.08 5.29 -8.21
C LEU A 153 -17.01 4.43 -9.48
N GLU A 154 -18.15 4.10 -10.11
CA GLU A 154 -18.17 3.33 -11.34
C GLU A 154 -17.49 4.04 -12.51
N GLN A 155 -17.82 5.32 -12.71
CA GLN A 155 -17.27 6.12 -13.81
C GLN A 155 -15.78 6.37 -13.67
N GLU A 156 -15.35 6.80 -12.49
CA GLU A 156 -13.96 7.24 -12.24
C GLU A 156 -12.99 6.09 -11.99
N LEU A 157 -13.46 5.02 -11.31
CA LEU A 157 -12.65 3.85 -11.03
C LEU A 157 -12.77 2.75 -12.08
N GLN A 158 -13.72 2.88 -13.00
CA GLN A 158 -13.98 1.91 -14.09
C GLN A 158 -14.13 0.47 -13.57
N ILE A 159 -14.93 0.31 -12.54
CA ILE A 159 -15.30 -0.98 -11.94
C ILE A 159 -16.78 -0.92 -11.56
N LYS A 160 -17.52 -2.00 -11.76
CA LYS A 160 -18.88 -2.10 -11.26
C LYS A 160 -18.86 -2.10 -9.73
N VAL A 161 -19.88 -1.49 -9.11
CA VAL A 161 -20.03 -1.50 -7.66
C VAL A 161 -21.28 -2.26 -7.23
N ARG A 162 -21.25 -2.83 -6.01
CA ARG A 162 -22.44 -3.37 -5.34
C ARG A 162 -22.42 -2.93 -3.89
N PRO A 163 -23.37 -2.09 -3.44
CA PRO A 163 -23.49 -1.77 -2.02
C PRO A 163 -23.90 -3.01 -1.22
N LEU A 164 -23.15 -3.31 -0.17
CA LEU A 164 -23.44 -4.36 0.81
C LEU A 164 -23.91 -3.79 2.15
N SER A 165 -23.85 -2.48 2.33
CA SER A 165 -24.54 -1.76 3.39
C SER A 165 -25.14 -0.47 2.84
N TRP A 166 -26.15 0.08 3.50
CA TRP A 166 -26.81 1.32 3.12
C TRP A 166 -26.96 2.27 4.30
N PRO A 167 -26.61 3.56 4.17
CA PRO A 167 -26.66 4.53 5.27
C PRO A 167 -28.11 5.00 5.54
N ILE A 168 -28.46 5.16 6.81
CA ILE A 168 -29.71 5.76 7.21
C ILE A 168 -29.45 7.22 7.54
N ASN A 169 -29.66 8.10 6.56
CA ASN A 169 -29.27 9.50 6.57
C ASN A 169 -27.76 9.72 6.63
N GLN A 170 -27.35 10.97 6.78
CA GLN A 170 -25.96 11.41 6.89
C GLN A 170 -25.84 12.69 7.73
N GLY A 171 -24.61 13.07 8.08
CA GLY A 171 -24.32 14.24 8.89
C GLY A 171 -24.90 14.15 10.28
N GLN A 172 -25.51 15.20 10.77
CA GLN A 172 -26.13 15.23 12.10
C GLN A 172 -27.36 14.32 12.22
N ARG A 173 -27.95 13.92 11.10
CA ARG A 173 -29.12 13.02 11.05
C ARG A 173 -28.72 11.57 10.81
N PHE A 174 -27.44 11.25 10.75
CA PHE A 174 -26.95 9.89 10.56
C PHE A 174 -27.40 9.00 11.73
N LYS A 175 -28.25 8.01 11.45
CA LYS A 175 -28.84 7.11 12.44
C LYS A 175 -28.19 5.74 12.47
N GLY A 176 -27.63 5.31 11.34
CA GLY A 176 -27.08 3.99 11.21
C GLY A 176 -26.84 3.53 9.81
N VAL A 177 -26.51 2.26 9.67
CA VAL A 177 -26.50 1.55 8.38
C VAL A 177 -27.35 0.28 8.46
N TYR A 178 -28.00 -0.02 7.37
CA TYR A 178 -28.56 -1.33 7.13
C TYR A 178 -27.53 -2.19 6.39
N ASN A 179 -27.14 -3.31 6.99
CA ASN A 179 -26.25 -4.28 6.34
C ASN A 179 -27.09 -5.16 5.41
N ILE A 180 -26.96 -4.92 4.11
CA ILE A 180 -27.71 -5.65 3.05
C ILE A 180 -27.25 -7.11 3.00
N TYR A 181 -25.94 -7.36 3.19
CA TYR A 181 -25.35 -8.70 3.11
C TYR A 181 -25.84 -9.62 4.24
N GLU A 182 -25.89 -9.11 5.49
CA GLU A 182 -26.35 -9.86 6.64
C GLU A 182 -27.84 -9.67 6.96
N GLN A 183 -28.52 -8.71 6.29
CA GLN A 183 -29.91 -8.28 6.56
C GLN A 183 -30.11 -7.81 8.02
N LYS A 184 -29.18 -6.99 8.52
CA LYS A 184 -29.17 -6.50 9.90
C LYS A 184 -29.13 -4.98 9.96
N LEU A 185 -29.83 -4.44 10.97
CA LEU A 185 -29.83 -3.03 11.28
C LEU A 185 -28.75 -2.73 12.33
N ASN A 186 -27.88 -1.77 12.03
CA ASN A 186 -26.87 -1.28 12.95
C ASN A 186 -27.12 0.20 13.24
N LEU A 187 -27.54 0.50 14.46
CA LEU A 187 -27.88 1.86 14.87
C LEU A 187 -26.66 2.62 15.37
N PHE A 188 -26.60 3.90 15.04
CA PHE A 188 -25.57 4.81 15.50
C PHE A 188 -25.81 5.23 16.94
N THR A 189 -24.88 4.88 17.83
CA THR A 189 -24.79 5.45 19.16
C THR A 189 -23.53 6.30 19.21
N PRO A 190 -23.58 7.59 19.58
CA PRO A 190 -22.41 8.47 19.60
C PRO A 190 -21.44 8.14 20.74
N ASP A 191 -21.12 6.89 20.93
CA ASP A 191 -20.14 6.43 21.91
C ASP A 191 -18.89 5.92 21.21
N LYS A 192 -17.78 6.63 21.43
CA LYS A 192 -16.47 6.34 20.81
C LYS A 192 -15.81 5.09 21.38
N GLN A 193 -16.35 4.48 22.39
CA GLN A 193 -15.69 3.42 23.19
C GLN A 193 -16.41 2.09 23.20
N HIS A 194 -17.70 2.04 22.90
CA HIS A 194 -18.49 0.82 22.97
C HIS A 194 -18.92 0.33 21.59
N ILE A 195 -18.98 -0.98 21.44
CA ILE A 195 -19.48 -1.66 20.25
C ILE A 195 -21.01 -1.60 20.32
N THR A 196 -21.65 -1.09 19.28
CA THR A 196 -23.11 -1.05 19.18
C THR A 196 -23.63 -2.49 18.98
N GLU A 197 -24.69 -2.86 19.67
CA GLU A 197 -25.34 -4.16 19.46
C GLU A 197 -26.00 -4.20 18.08
N LYS A 198 -25.73 -5.28 17.34
CA LYS A 198 -26.41 -5.59 16.07
C LYS A 198 -27.82 -6.08 16.39
N MET A 199 -28.81 -5.54 15.67
CA MET A 199 -30.19 -5.99 15.79
C MET A 199 -30.62 -6.63 14.46
N GLU A 200 -31.16 -7.84 14.56
CA GLU A 200 -31.85 -8.45 13.43
C GLU A 200 -33.24 -7.83 13.34
N VAL A 201 -33.44 -6.94 12.39
CA VAL A 201 -34.71 -6.26 12.16
C VAL A 201 -35.10 -6.49 10.70
N ASP A 202 -36.27 -7.10 10.52
CA ASP A 202 -36.86 -7.21 9.19
C ASP A 202 -37.20 -5.81 8.67
N ILE A 203 -36.71 -5.49 7.48
CA ILE A 203 -36.86 -4.18 6.85
C ILE A 203 -38.35 -3.81 6.63
N HIS A 204 -39.20 -4.80 6.47
CA HIS A 204 -40.65 -4.61 6.28
C HIS A 204 -41.45 -4.59 7.58
N SER A 205 -40.78 -4.79 8.74
CA SER A 205 -41.46 -4.79 10.02
C SER A 205 -41.69 -3.38 10.58
N ASP A 206 -42.73 -3.22 11.42
CA ASP A 206 -42.95 -1.99 12.18
C ASP A 206 -41.86 -1.74 13.25
N GLU A 207 -41.00 -2.71 13.49
CA GLU A 207 -39.88 -2.59 14.42
C GLU A 207 -38.82 -1.64 13.87
N LEU A 208 -38.57 -1.64 12.56
CA LEU A 208 -37.71 -0.67 11.92
C LEU A 208 -38.15 0.77 12.21
N GLU A 209 -39.45 1.04 12.07
CA GLU A 209 -40.01 2.39 12.30
C GLU A 209 -39.86 2.87 13.74
N LYS A 210 -39.94 1.95 14.72
CA LYS A 210 -39.69 2.28 16.14
C LYS A 210 -38.26 2.72 16.39
N HIS A 211 -37.32 2.18 15.66
CA HIS A 211 -35.88 2.47 15.84
C HIS A 211 -35.42 3.71 15.06
N VAL A 212 -35.84 3.86 13.80
CA VAL A 212 -35.36 4.94 12.95
C VAL A 212 -36.40 6.04 12.66
N GLY A 213 -37.66 5.79 13.00
CA GLY A 213 -38.80 6.66 12.67
C GLY A 213 -39.39 6.35 11.30
N GLN A 214 -40.68 6.65 11.12
CA GLN A 214 -41.45 6.26 9.93
C GLN A 214 -40.83 6.79 8.64
N ALA A 215 -40.55 8.10 8.58
CA ALA A 215 -40.02 8.71 7.36
C ALA A 215 -38.66 8.12 6.90
N ASP A 216 -37.77 7.82 7.86
CA ASP A 216 -36.45 7.25 7.54
C ASP A 216 -36.56 5.75 7.21
N ALA A 217 -37.51 5.04 7.78
CA ALA A 217 -37.79 3.65 7.43
C ALA A 217 -38.38 3.53 6.02
N GLU A 218 -39.35 4.40 5.65
CA GLU A 218 -39.92 4.47 4.31
C GLU A 218 -38.81 4.79 3.28
N LYS A 219 -38.00 5.84 3.55
CA LYS A 219 -36.88 6.19 2.67
C LYS A 219 -35.88 5.04 2.51
N LEU A 220 -35.51 4.36 3.60
CA LEU A 220 -34.61 3.21 3.53
C LEU A 220 -35.16 2.09 2.64
N ARG A 221 -36.45 1.79 2.74
CA ARG A 221 -37.12 0.79 1.88
C ARG A 221 -37.06 1.19 0.41
N GLU A 222 -37.38 2.45 0.09
CA GLU A 222 -37.31 3.00 -1.27
C GLU A 222 -35.87 2.94 -1.82
N ASP A 223 -34.89 3.36 -1.02
CA ASP A 223 -33.48 3.33 -1.41
C ASP A 223 -33.00 1.90 -1.68
N LEU A 224 -33.38 0.93 -0.85
CA LEU A 224 -32.98 -0.48 -1.04
C LEU A 224 -33.67 -1.12 -2.25
N GLU A 225 -34.95 -0.80 -2.51
CA GLU A 225 -35.63 -1.24 -3.74
C GLU A 225 -34.89 -0.69 -4.97
N MET A 226 -34.46 0.57 -4.91
CA MET A 226 -33.67 1.19 -5.99
C MET A 226 -32.30 0.51 -6.13
N VAL A 227 -31.60 0.20 -5.04
CA VAL A 227 -30.33 -0.54 -5.06
C VAL A 227 -30.48 -1.90 -5.73
N ASP A 228 -31.54 -2.64 -5.40
CA ASP A 228 -31.79 -3.96 -5.99
C ASP A 228 -32.28 -3.89 -7.44
N GLY A 229 -32.87 -2.77 -7.84
CA GLY A 229 -33.25 -2.53 -9.22
C GLY A 229 -32.14 -2.08 -10.17
N VAL A 230 -31.10 -1.41 -9.62
CA VAL A 230 -30.01 -0.81 -10.40
C VAL A 230 -28.75 -1.67 -10.41
N TYR A 231 -28.41 -2.28 -9.29
CA TYR A 231 -27.15 -3.03 -9.12
C TYR A 231 -27.40 -4.53 -9.15
N ASP A 232 -26.55 -5.28 -9.87
CA ASP A 232 -26.60 -6.74 -9.91
C ASP A 232 -26.42 -7.32 -8.49
N GLU A 233 -27.01 -8.49 -8.21
CA GLU A 233 -26.78 -9.20 -6.94
C GLU A 233 -25.28 -9.47 -6.73
N PHE A 234 -24.86 -9.41 -5.46
CA PHE A 234 -23.47 -9.69 -5.11
C PHE A 234 -23.07 -11.13 -5.47
N ASN A 235 -22.07 -11.25 -6.31
CA ASN A 235 -21.44 -12.53 -6.65
C ASN A 235 -19.97 -12.51 -6.23
N ARG A 236 -19.61 -13.41 -5.33
CA ARG A 236 -18.23 -13.52 -4.83
C ARG A 236 -17.22 -13.79 -5.93
N THR A 237 -17.58 -14.56 -6.98
CA THR A 237 -16.68 -14.84 -8.11
C THR A 237 -16.33 -13.55 -8.85
N ASN A 238 -17.32 -12.71 -9.18
CA ASN A 238 -17.09 -11.44 -9.87
C ASN A 238 -16.22 -10.48 -9.03
N TYR A 239 -16.37 -10.52 -7.69
CA TYR A 239 -15.48 -9.79 -6.80
C TYR A 239 -14.05 -10.32 -6.85
N LEU A 240 -13.85 -11.65 -6.79
CA LEU A 240 -12.53 -12.28 -6.85
C LEU A 240 -11.83 -12.06 -8.20
N ASP A 241 -12.60 -11.92 -9.27
CA ASP A 241 -12.10 -11.61 -10.62
C ASP A 241 -11.86 -10.09 -10.84
N ALA A 242 -12.09 -9.27 -9.80
CA ALA A 242 -11.96 -7.82 -9.80
C ALA A 242 -12.88 -7.11 -10.82
N GLU A 243 -14.06 -7.67 -11.06
CA GLU A 243 -15.10 -7.10 -11.94
C GLU A 243 -16.09 -6.23 -11.16
N VAL A 244 -16.36 -6.57 -9.90
CA VAL A 244 -17.28 -5.87 -9.00
C VAL A 244 -16.59 -5.54 -7.68
N ALA A 245 -16.76 -4.30 -7.21
CA ALA A 245 -16.30 -3.85 -5.90
C ALA A 245 -17.49 -3.75 -4.93
N PRO A 246 -17.51 -4.56 -3.85
CA PRO A 246 -18.45 -4.35 -2.74
C PRO A 246 -18.23 -2.98 -2.09
N VAL A 247 -19.33 -2.29 -1.74
CA VAL A 247 -19.28 -0.95 -1.11
C VAL A 247 -19.93 -1.01 0.28
N PHE A 248 -19.22 -0.46 1.26
CA PHE A 248 -19.68 -0.26 2.63
C PHE A 248 -19.70 1.22 2.98
N PHE A 249 -20.67 1.63 3.78
CA PHE A 249 -20.79 2.98 4.31
C PHE A 249 -20.56 2.98 5.82
N GLY A 250 -19.91 4.04 6.34
CA GLY A 250 -19.71 4.13 7.78
C GLY A 250 -18.97 5.39 8.24
N SER A 251 -18.60 5.36 9.52
CA SER A 251 -17.76 6.36 10.19
C SER A 251 -16.71 5.67 11.03
N ALA A 252 -15.50 5.57 10.50
CA ALA A 252 -14.39 4.94 11.21
C ALA A 252 -14.10 5.62 12.57
N LEU A 253 -14.23 6.97 12.64
CA LEU A 253 -14.00 7.71 13.87
C LEU A 253 -14.93 7.25 15.01
N ASN A 254 -16.16 6.92 14.67
CA ASN A 254 -17.20 6.55 15.62
C ASN A 254 -17.43 5.03 15.73
N ASN A 255 -16.52 4.20 15.22
CA ASN A 255 -16.59 2.73 15.17
C ASN A 255 -17.76 2.17 14.35
N PHE A 256 -18.29 2.93 13.41
CA PHE A 256 -19.53 2.60 12.75
C PHE A 256 -19.31 2.04 11.35
N GLY A 257 -19.95 0.92 11.01
CA GLY A 257 -19.76 0.20 9.75
C GLY A 257 -18.42 -0.52 9.63
N VAL A 258 -17.54 -0.44 10.63
CA VAL A 258 -16.19 -1.02 10.58
C VAL A 258 -16.22 -2.50 10.92
N LYS A 259 -17.01 -2.90 11.93
CA LYS A 259 -17.15 -4.31 12.28
C LYS A 259 -17.83 -5.08 11.15
N GLU A 260 -18.87 -4.49 10.57
CA GLU A 260 -19.61 -5.06 9.44
C GLU A 260 -18.70 -5.24 8.21
N LEU A 261 -17.86 -4.25 7.93
CA LEU A 261 -16.84 -4.37 6.90
C LEU A 261 -15.89 -5.52 7.20
N LEU A 262 -15.40 -5.65 8.46
CA LEU A 262 -14.45 -6.70 8.82
C LEU A 262 -15.07 -8.09 8.78
N ASP A 263 -16.28 -8.24 9.32
CA ASP A 263 -17.03 -9.51 9.31
C ASP A 263 -17.23 -10.00 7.87
N CYS A 264 -17.77 -9.17 7.00
CA CYS A 264 -17.96 -9.49 5.59
C CYS A 264 -16.62 -9.70 4.86
N PHE A 265 -15.61 -8.86 5.14
CA PHE A 265 -14.30 -8.97 4.52
C PHE A 265 -13.67 -10.35 4.72
N VAL A 266 -13.62 -10.86 5.95
CA VAL A 266 -12.97 -12.16 6.23
C VAL A 266 -13.67 -13.32 5.54
N GLU A 267 -14.97 -13.21 5.26
CA GLU A 267 -15.74 -14.22 4.53
C GLU A 267 -15.51 -14.17 3.01
N ILE A 268 -15.65 -12.97 2.41
CA ILE A 268 -15.64 -12.83 0.95
C ILE A 268 -14.25 -12.68 0.36
N ALA A 269 -13.28 -12.09 1.09
CA ALA A 269 -11.94 -11.86 0.60
C ALA A 269 -11.23 -13.16 0.19
N PRO A 270 -10.31 -13.08 -0.78
CA PRO A 270 -9.58 -14.27 -1.21
C PRO A 270 -8.66 -14.79 -0.10
N SER A 271 -8.50 -16.10 -0.04
CA SER A 271 -7.31 -16.72 0.52
C SER A 271 -6.10 -16.36 -0.35
N PRO A 272 -4.85 -16.64 0.08
CA PRO A 272 -3.67 -16.38 -0.71
C PRO A 272 -3.80 -16.83 -2.16
N ARG A 273 -3.50 -15.90 -3.08
CA ARG A 273 -3.66 -16.11 -4.52
C ARG A 273 -2.35 -16.60 -5.13
N SER A 274 -2.45 -17.19 -6.32
CA SER A 274 -1.27 -17.51 -7.12
C SER A 274 -0.47 -16.25 -7.47
N THR A 275 0.84 -16.37 -7.48
CA THR A 275 1.76 -15.26 -7.80
C THR A 275 2.51 -15.57 -9.08
N GLN A 276 2.59 -14.59 -9.99
CA GLN A 276 3.29 -14.76 -11.25
C GLN A 276 4.79 -14.51 -11.07
N ALA A 277 5.60 -15.51 -11.37
CA ALA A 277 7.03 -15.36 -11.62
C ALA A 277 7.31 -15.26 -13.13
N GLU A 278 8.52 -14.88 -13.51
CA GLU A 278 8.91 -14.83 -14.93
C GLU A 278 8.85 -16.21 -15.57
N GLU A 279 9.29 -17.23 -14.83
CA GLU A 279 9.43 -18.59 -15.32
C GLU A 279 8.09 -19.34 -15.31
N ARG A 280 7.22 -19.09 -14.32
CA ARG A 280 5.94 -19.77 -14.16
C ARG A 280 5.00 -19.10 -13.16
N GLN A 281 3.77 -19.53 -13.15
CA GLN A 281 2.84 -19.22 -12.07
C GLN A 281 3.12 -20.11 -10.85
N VAL A 282 3.17 -19.52 -9.66
CA VAL A 282 3.38 -20.20 -8.37
C VAL A 282 2.04 -20.29 -7.64
N MET A 283 1.65 -21.51 -7.28
CA MET A 283 0.40 -21.76 -6.55
C MET A 283 0.67 -21.81 -5.04
N PRO A 284 -0.22 -21.28 -4.19
CA PRO A 284 0.00 -21.23 -2.75
C PRO A 284 0.03 -22.63 -2.08
N ASP A 285 -0.60 -23.64 -2.67
CA ASP A 285 -0.66 -25.01 -2.17
C ASP A 285 0.55 -25.87 -2.57
N GLU A 286 1.51 -25.33 -3.30
CA GLU A 286 2.76 -26.02 -3.63
C GLU A 286 3.56 -26.34 -2.35
N PRO A 287 4.19 -27.53 -2.27
CA PRO A 287 4.86 -27.97 -1.05
C PRO A 287 6.17 -27.24 -0.74
N LYS A 288 6.85 -26.70 -1.77
CA LYS A 288 8.14 -26.02 -1.62
C LYS A 288 7.94 -24.56 -1.29
N PHE A 289 8.73 -24.08 -0.35
CA PHE A 289 8.73 -22.65 0.01
C PHE A 289 9.23 -21.78 -1.13
N THR A 290 8.46 -20.74 -1.38
CA THR A 290 8.88 -19.58 -2.19
C THR A 290 8.36 -18.30 -1.56
N GLY A 291 9.11 -17.22 -1.72
CA GLY A 291 8.70 -15.90 -1.27
C GLY A 291 9.57 -14.81 -1.89
N PHE A 292 9.10 -13.57 -1.84
CA PHE A 292 9.84 -12.42 -2.37
C PHE A 292 9.85 -11.25 -1.41
N ILE A 293 10.91 -10.43 -1.52
CA ILE A 293 11.10 -9.22 -0.73
C ILE A 293 10.41 -8.05 -1.45
N PHE A 294 9.35 -7.50 -0.84
CA PHE A 294 8.64 -6.36 -1.42
C PHE A 294 8.98 -5.03 -0.75
N LYS A 295 9.57 -5.08 0.45
CA LYS A 295 9.91 -3.90 1.24
C LYS A 295 11.14 -4.15 2.10
N ILE A 296 11.96 -3.12 2.28
CA ILE A 296 13.07 -3.10 3.24
C ILE A 296 12.89 -1.86 4.12
N THR A 297 13.16 -1.99 5.41
CA THR A 297 13.14 -0.86 6.36
C THR A 297 14.39 -0.90 7.22
N ALA A 298 15.16 0.18 7.19
CA ALA A 298 16.34 0.35 8.05
C ALA A 298 15.97 1.07 9.37
N ASN A 299 16.80 0.90 10.38
CA ASN A 299 16.78 1.66 11.63
C ASN A 299 15.44 1.67 12.37
N ILE A 300 14.68 0.56 12.33
CA ILE A 300 13.43 0.42 13.09
C ILE A 300 13.69 0.58 14.60
N ASP A 301 14.86 0.15 15.09
CA ASP A 301 15.32 0.43 16.45
C ASP A 301 16.45 1.45 16.38
N PRO A 302 16.29 2.65 16.96
CA PRO A 302 17.34 3.68 16.98
C PRO A 302 18.65 3.24 17.64
N ASN A 303 18.59 2.24 18.53
CA ASN A 303 19.76 1.72 19.25
C ASN A 303 20.48 0.60 18.47
N HIS A 304 19.80 -0.04 17.54
CA HIS A 304 20.33 -1.13 16.73
C HIS A 304 20.16 -0.81 15.24
N ARG A 305 21.27 -0.57 14.55
CA ARG A 305 21.30 -0.31 13.10
C ARG A 305 21.03 -1.59 12.31
N SER A 306 19.82 -2.15 12.46
CA SER A 306 19.38 -3.34 11.76
C SER A 306 18.37 -2.98 10.69
N CYS A 307 18.51 -3.58 9.51
CA CYS A 307 17.48 -3.55 8.48
C CYS A 307 16.59 -4.78 8.63
N ILE A 308 15.33 -4.64 8.23
CA ILE A 308 14.39 -5.75 8.12
C ILE A 308 13.88 -5.77 6.68
N ALA A 309 14.02 -6.92 6.05
CA ALA A 309 13.44 -7.22 4.75
C ALA A 309 12.09 -7.90 4.95
N PHE A 310 11.02 -7.34 4.40
CA PHE A 310 9.67 -7.90 4.47
C PHE A 310 9.46 -8.85 3.31
N CYS A 311 9.24 -10.12 3.64
CA CYS A 311 9.03 -11.20 2.69
C CYS A 311 7.56 -11.63 2.67
N LYS A 312 6.92 -11.61 1.50
CA LYS A 312 5.63 -12.26 1.24
C LYS A 312 5.88 -13.73 0.95
N ILE A 313 5.21 -14.62 1.64
CA ILE A 313 5.25 -16.06 1.36
C ILE A 313 4.24 -16.37 0.26
N CYS A 314 4.72 -16.97 -0.84
CA CYS A 314 3.89 -17.30 -2.00
C CYS A 314 3.46 -18.77 -2.02
N SER A 315 4.34 -19.69 -1.62
CA SER A 315 4.04 -21.12 -1.54
C SER A 315 4.83 -21.81 -0.43
N GLY A 316 4.41 -23.03 -0.10
CA GLY A 316 5.07 -23.88 0.88
C GLY A 316 5.01 -23.34 2.31
N LYS A 317 5.87 -23.84 3.16
CA LYS A 317 5.96 -23.43 4.57
C LYS A 317 7.36 -22.88 4.87
N PHE A 318 7.41 -21.64 5.34
CA PHE A 318 8.64 -21.11 5.93
C PHE A 318 8.89 -21.75 7.30
N THR A 319 10.12 -22.19 7.54
CA THR A 319 10.55 -22.72 8.84
C THR A 319 11.85 -22.07 9.26
N ARG A 320 11.89 -21.59 10.49
CA ARG A 320 13.07 -20.94 11.09
C ARG A 320 14.32 -21.84 11.02
N ASN A 321 15.47 -21.25 10.79
CA ASN A 321 16.77 -21.91 10.66
C ASN A 321 16.90 -22.90 9.49
N THR A 322 15.90 -23.02 8.63
CA THR A 322 16.00 -23.78 7.37
C THR A 322 16.81 -22.97 6.36
N PRO A 323 17.68 -23.63 5.56
CA PRO A 323 18.40 -22.95 4.49
C PRO A 323 17.50 -22.72 3.28
N TYR A 324 17.45 -21.46 2.81
CA TYR A 324 16.74 -21.05 1.60
C TYR A 324 17.72 -20.47 0.58
N LEU A 325 17.49 -20.73 -0.69
CA LEU A 325 18.26 -20.14 -1.78
C LEU A 325 17.87 -18.66 -1.96
N HIS A 326 18.82 -17.75 -1.79
CA HIS A 326 18.70 -16.39 -2.24
C HIS A 326 19.06 -16.34 -3.73
N VAL A 327 18.06 -16.27 -4.59
CA VAL A 327 18.18 -16.51 -6.03
C VAL A 327 19.21 -15.58 -6.67
N ARG A 328 19.08 -14.27 -6.50
CA ARG A 328 20.00 -13.28 -7.09
C ARG A 328 21.46 -13.50 -6.71
N GLN A 329 21.74 -13.95 -5.47
CA GLN A 329 23.11 -14.20 -5.02
C GLN A 329 23.61 -15.62 -5.28
N GLY A 330 22.73 -16.56 -5.61
CA GLY A 330 23.06 -17.97 -5.76
C GLY A 330 23.54 -18.63 -4.45
N LYS A 331 23.16 -18.10 -3.28
CA LYS A 331 23.65 -18.55 -1.96
C LYS A 331 22.52 -19.00 -1.07
N MET A 332 22.82 -20.01 -0.24
CA MET A 332 21.91 -20.44 0.81
C MET A 332 22.02 -19.52 2.03
N VAL A 333 20.88 -19.03 2.50
CA VAL A 333 20.74 -18.15 3.68
C VAL A 333 19.87 -18.82 4.73
N ARG A 334 20.11 -18.49 6.01
CA ARG A 334 19.32 -19.00 7.15
C ARG A 334 18.92 -17.84 8.06
N PHE A 335 17.74 -17.92 8.62
CA PHE A 335 17.19 -16.88 9.50
C PHE A 335 16.98 -17.43 10.90
N SER A 336 17.74 -16.91 11.86
CA SER A 336 17.65 -17.31 13.28
C SER A 336 16.55 -16.58 14.04
N SER A 337 16.19 -15.38 13.58
CA SER A 337 15.22 -14.50 14.26
C SER A 337 14.25 -13.85 13.27
N PRO A 338 13.51 -14.66 12.46
CA PRO A 338 12.45 -14.10 11.63
C PRO A 338 11.36 -13.54 12.54
N THR A 339 10.78 -12.41 12.17
CA THR A 339 9.84 -11.68 13.00
C THR A 339 8.49 -11.53 12.33
N GLN A 340 7.46 -11.50 13.15
CA GLN A 340 6.10 -11.16 12.79
C GLN A 340 5.69 -9.89 13.54
N PHE A 341 4.84 -9.11 12.95
CA PHE A 341 4.48 -7.79 13.46
C PHE A 341 3.06 -7.79 13.99
N MET A 342 2.90 -7.89 15.31
CA MET A 342 1.63 -7.75 16.00
C MET A 342 1.54 -6.33 16.58
N ALA A 343 0.93 -5.41 15.82
CA ALA A 343 0.89 -3.98 16.16
C ALA A 343 2.32 -3.43 16.46
N GLN A 344 2.58 -2.99 17.67
CA GLN A 344 3.90 -2.48 18.07
C GLN A 344 4.88 -3.56 18.57
N ARG A 345 4.44 -4.82 18.64
CA ARG A 345 5.27 -5.91 19.15
C ARG A 345 5.87 -6.72 18.01
N LYS A 346 7.17 -7.02 18.14
CA LYS A 346 7.87 -7.96 17.26
C LYS A 346 7.98 -9.29 17.98
N ASN A 347 7.44 -10.34 17.38
CA ASN A 347 7.56 -11.69 17.90
C ASN A 347 8.42 -12.52 16.96
N THR A 348 9.36 -13.29 17.49
CA THR A 348 10.08 -14.28 16.68
C THR A 348 9.13 -15.42 16.37
N ILE A 349 9.14 -15.88 15.12
CA ILE A 349 8.28 -16.98 14.65
C ILE A 349 9.12 -18.20 14.26
N ASP A 350 8.55 -19.37 14.43
CA ASP A 350 9.15 -20.63 14.00
C ASP A 350 8.65 -21.06 12.63
N GLU A 351 7.41 -20.75 12.31
CA GLU A 351 6.77 -21.16 11.05
C GLU A 351 5.89 -20.04 10.49
N ALA A 352 5.77 -19.99 9.17
CA ALA A 352 4.82 -19.13 8.46
C ALA A 352 4.36 -19.80 7.15
N TRP A 353 3.22 -19.35 6.63
CA TRP A 353 2.51 -20.01 5.54
C TRP A 353 2.20 -19.04 4.40
N PRO A 354 1.82 -19.54 3.21
CA PRO A 354 1.42 -18.68 2.10
C PRO A 354 0.38 -17.64 2.54
N GLY A 355 0.60 -16.41 2.12
CA GLY A 355 -0.18 -15.26 2.56
C GLY A 355 0.43 -14.47 3.72
N ASP A 356 1.22 -15.10 4.59
CA ASP A 356 1.90 -14.38 5.66
C ASP A 356 2.98 -13.45 5.13
N ILE A 357 3.21 -12.38 5.89
CA ILE A 357 4.30 -11.45 5.68
C ILE A 357 5.24 -11.53 6.88
N ILE A 358 6.49 -11.87 6.64
CA ILE A 358 7.50 -12.02 7.68
C ILE A 358 8.62 -11.00 7.51
N GLY A 359 9.16 -10.53 8.63
CA GLY A 359 10.35 -9.69 8.65
C GLY A 359 11.60 -10.54 8.83
N LEU A 360 12.50 -10.46 7.88
CA LEU A 360 13.79 -11.14 7.89
C LEU A 360 14.88 -10.16 8.29
N PRO A 361 15.70 -10.46 9.33
CA PRO A 361 16.87 -9.64 9.66
C PRO A 361 17.80 -9.53 8.45
N ASP A 362 18.15 -8.31 8.09
CA ASP A 362 18.98 -8.01 6.93
C ASP A 362 20.23 -7.22 7.34
N ASN A 363 21.37 -7.65 6.83
CA ASN A 363 22.66 -6.97 6.98
C ASN A 363 23.04 -6.18 5.71
N GLY A 364 22.06 -5.81 4.89
CA GLY A 364 22.25 -5.09 3.62
C GLY A 364 22.54 -6.01 2.44
N ILE A 365 22.08 -7.28 2.50
CA ILE A 365 22.24 -8.24 1.40
C ILE A 365 21.02 -8.29 0.49
N PHE A 366 19.84 -7.93 1.00
CA PHE A 366 18.61 -7.95 0.24
C PHE A 366 18.39 -6.68 -0.57
N LYS A 367 17.72 -6.86 -1.69
CA LYS A 367 17.09 -5.80 -2.48
C LYS A 367 15.59 -6.08 -2.62
N ILE A 368 14.83 -5.03 -2.86
CA ILE A 368 13.41 -5.17 -3.22
C ILE A 368 13.34 -5.98 -4.52
N GLY A 369 12.44 -6.98 -4.58
CA GLY A 369 12.33 -7.93 -5.68
C GLY A 369 13.13 -9.24 -5.49
N ASP A 370 14.05 -9.32 -4.50
CA ASP A 370 14.79 -10.55 -4.25
C ASP A 370 13.87 -11.72 -3.90
N THR A 371 14.18 -12.87 -4.46
CA THR A 371 13.42 -14.10 -4.27
C THR A 371 14.17 -15.08 -3.36
N LEU A 372 13.42 -15.75 -2.49
CA LEU A 372 13.87 -16.84 -1.63
C LEU A 372 13.10 -18.12 -1.98
N THR A 373 13.80 -19.24 -2.17
CA THR A 373 13.20 -20.53 -2.54
C THR A 373 13.87 -21.70 -1.84
N GLU A 374 13.28 -22.90 -1.96
CA GLU A 374 13.92 -24.16 -1.61
C GLU A 374 14.75 -24.77 -2.76
N GLY A 375 15.49 -23.93 -3.50
CA GLY A 375 16.44 -24.36 -4.53
C GLY A 375 15.97 -24.19 -5.96
N GLU A 376 14.77 -23.67 -6.20
CA GLU A 376 14.29 -23.30 -7.53
C GLU A 376 14.75 -21.88 -7.90
N ASN A 377 15.10 -21.68 -9.16
CA ASN A 377 15.51 -20.36 -9.67
C ASN A 377 14.28 -19.66 -10.22
N LEU A 378 13.65 -18.82 -9.40
CA LEU A 378 12.44 -18.06 -9.73
C LEU A 378 12.66 -16.57 -9.52
N HIS A 379 12.04 -15.75 -10.40
CA HIS A 379 12.03 -14.30 -10.30
C HIS A 379 10.59 -13.81 -10.28
N PHE A 380 10.13 -13.33 -9.13
CA PHE A 380 8.78 -12.77 -9.04
C PHE A 380 8.75 -11.40 -9.72
N ARG A 381 7.74 -11.19 -10.56
CA ARG A 381 7.54 -9.90 -11.23
C ARG A 381 7.12 -8.84 -10.22
N GLY A 382 7.98 -7.85 -10.03
CA GLY A 382 7.69 -6.64 -9.27
C GLY A 382 6.85 -5.63 -10.07
N LEU A 383 6.59 -4.48 -9.46
CA LEU A 383 6.18 -3.30 -10.21
C LEU A 383 7.44 -2.55 -10.65
N PRO A 384 7.52 -2.10 -11.90
CA PRO A 384 8.63 -1.28 -12.35
C PRO A 384 8.69 0.02 -11.54
N SER A 385 9.88 0.52 -11.27
CA SER A 385 10.05 1.86 -10.73
C SER A 385 9.73 2.89 -11.82
N PHE A 386 8.85 3.83 -11.51
CA PHE A 386 8.47 4.88 -12.45
C PHE A 386 9.51 6.01 -12.49
N SER A 387 9.62 6.71 -13.62
CA SER A 387 10.47 7.89 -13.72
C SER A 387 10.07 8.93 -12.67
N PRO A 388 11.04 9.47 -11.90
CA PRO A 388 10.75 10.53 -10.94
C PRO A 388 10.19 11.79 -11.62
N GLU A 389 9.48 12.59 -10.82
CA GLU A 389 8.91 13.86 -11.25
C GLU A 389 9.75 15.07 -10.82
N MET A 390 10.59 14.91 -9.78
CA MET A 390 11.43 15.96 -9.22
C MET A 390 12.85 15.47 -9.02
N PHE A 391 13.82 16.34 -9.28
CA PHE A 391 15.23 16.02 -9.22
C PHE A 391 16.02 17.10 -8.47
N LYS A 392 16.96 16.68 -7.61
CA LYS A 392 17.92 17.58 -6.95
C LYS A 392 19.28 16.91 -6.85
N TYR A 393 20.33 17.69 -6.97
CA TYR A 393 21.65 17.24 -6.53
C TYR A 393 21.67 17.14 -5.01
N ILE A 394 22.32 16.09 -4.50
CA ILE A 394 22.63 15.94 -3.08
C ILE A 394 24.11 16.19 -2.86
N GLU A 395 24.43 17.11 -1.96
CA GLU A 395 25.79 17.47 -1.63
C GLU A 395 26.04 17.28 -0.13
N ASN A 396 27.29 16.94 0.17
CA ASN A 396 27.72 16.83 1.56
C ASN A 396 27.92 18.22 2.17
N ALA A 397 27.20 18.52 3.24
CA ALA A 397 27.38 19.79 3.97
C ALA A 397 28.55 19.75 4.96
N ASP A 398 29.04 18.53 5.34
CA ASP A 398 30.14 18.33 6.25
C ASP A 398 31.13 17.30 5.69
N PRO A 399 32.29 17.72 5.15
CA PRO A 399 33.27 16.82 4.57
C PRO A 399 33.73 15.68 5.51
N MET A 400 33.70 15.89 6.81
CA MET A 400 34.08 14.87 7.80
C MET A 400 33.07 13.72 7.90
N LYS A 401 31.85 13.91 7.38
CA LYS A 401 30.72 12.96 7.43
C LYS A 401 30.43 12.26 6.11
N THR A 402 31.36 12.31 5.14
CA THR A 402 31.18 11.75 3.81
C THR A 402 30.81 10.26 3.82
N LYS A 403 31.42 9.46 4.68
CA LYS A 403 31.13 8.02 4.79
C LYS A 403 29.71 7.79 5.33
N GLN A 404 29.30 8.56 6.34
CA GLN A 404 27.96 8.48 6.93
C GLN A 404 26.89 8.90 5.94
N LEU A 405 27.13 9.99 5.19
CA LEU A 405 26.22 10.46 4.15
C LEU A 405 26.04 9.40 3.05
N ASN A 406 27.15 8.88 2.53
CA ASN A 406 27.08 7.86 1.48
C ASN A 406 26.32 6.61 1.96
N LYS A 407 26.64 6.12 3.17
CA LYS A 407 25.94 4.98 3.77
C LYS A 407 24.44 5.27 3.94
N GLY A 408 24.09 6.47 4.42
CA GLY A 408 22.69 6.87 4.60
C GLY A 408 21.96 6.91 3.25
N ILE A 409 22.55 7.51 2.23
CA ILE A 409 21.97 7.53 0.88
C ILE A 409 21.75 6.09 0.38
N GLU A 410 22.76 5.22 0.45
CA GLU A 410 22.66 3.84 -0.01
C GLU A 410 21.53 3.09 0.68
N GLN A 411 21.43 3.17 2.00
CA GLN A 411 20.37 2.48 2.75
C GLN A 411 18.97 3.03 2.47
N LEU A 412 18.82 4.36 2.37
CA LEU A 412 17.53 4.97 2.00
C LEU A 412 17.09 4.58 0.58
N MET A 413 18.05 4.44 -0.34
CA MET A 413 17.74 3.95 -1.69
C MET A 413 17.43 2.44 -1.69
N ASP A 414 18.05 1.62 -0.83
CA ASP A 414 17.70 0.20 -0.66
C ASP A 414 16.26 0.03 -0.15
N GLU A 415 15.80 0.95 0.70
CA GLU A 415 14.41 1.02 1.13
C GLU A 415 13.45 1.48 0.01
N GLY A 416 13.99 1.98 -1.11
CA GLY A 416 13.21 2.51 -2.22
C GLY A 416 12.49 3.83 -1.90
N VAL A 417 13.03 4.63 -0.99
CA VAL A 417 12.45 5.95 -0.64
C VAL A 417 12.54 6.92 -1.81
N ALA A 418 13.58 6.79 -2.66
CA ALA A 418 13.80 7.60 -3.84
C ALA A 418 14.73 6.86 -4.81
N GLN A 419 15.02 7.47 -5.95
CA GLN A 419 15.94 6.93 -6.95
C GLN A 419 17.23 7.72 -6.98
N LEU A 420 18.36 7.02 -7.15
CA LEU A 420 19.69 7.63 -7.23
C LEU A 420 20.24 7.50 -8.64
N PHE A 421 20.67 8.63 -9.18
CA PHE A 421 21.37 8.71 -10.45
C PHE A 421 22.75 9.36 -10.24
N VAL A 422 23.75 8.85 -10.93
CA VAL A 422 25.09 9.45 -10.94
C VAL A 422 25.34 10.04 -12.34
N ASN A 423 25.43 11.36 -12.43
CA ASN A 423 25.67 12.04 -13.67
C ASN A 423 27.07 11.68 -14.20
N GLN A 424 27.17 11.21 -15.45
CA GLN A 424 28.44 10.72 -16.02
C GLN A 424 29.42 11.86 -16.37
N PHE A 425 28.91 13.07 -16.62
CA PHE A 425 29.73 14.21 -16.96
C PHE A 425 30.53 14.77 -15.76
N ASN A 426 29.87 14.90 -14.60
CA ASN A 426 30.48 15.57 -13.45
C ASN A 426 30.56 14.68 -12.20
N GLY A 427 30.09 13.45 -12.24
CA GLY A 427 30.10 12.49 -11.13
C GLY A 427 29.18 12.85 -9.97
N ARG A 428 28.34 13.90 -10.10
CA ARG A 428 27.45 14.34 -9.01
C ARG A 428 26.27 13.38 -8.87
N LYS A 429 25.84 13.21 -7.62
CA LYS A 429 24.68 12.40 -7.27
C LYS A 429 23.39 13.22 -7.39
N ILE A 430 22.42 12.66 -8.09
CA ILE A 430 21.08 13.23 -8.26
C ILE A 430 20.08 12.30 -7.58
N ILE A 431 19.24 12.85 -6.73
CA ILE A 431 18.12 12.14 -6.14
C ILE A 431 16.86 12.51 -6.93
N GLY A 432 16.17 11.49 -7.41
CA GLY A 432 14.88 11.60 -8.07
C GLY A 432 13.74 11.14 -7.14
N THR A 433 12.69 11.94 -7.04
CA THR A 433 11.53 11.69 -6.18
C THR A 433 10.23 11.93 -6.95
N VAL A 434 9.11 11.44 -6.41
CA VAL A 434 7.77 11.75 -6.91
C VAL A 434 7.34 13.14 -6.44
N GLY A 435 7.73 13.56 -5.22
CA GLY A 435 7.32 14.84 -4.69
C GLY A 435 8.31 15.47 -3.71
N GLN A 436 8.01 16.72 -3.35
CA GLN A 436 8.88 17.55 -2.50
C GLN A 436 9.07 16.98 -1.08
N LEU A 437 8.04 16.36 -0.52
CA LEU A 437 8.06 15.85 0.85
C LEU A 437 9.09 14.73 1.03
N GLN A 438 9.35 13.93 -0.01
CA GLN A 438 10.38 12.89 0.03
C GLN A 438 11.78 13.48 0.28
N PHE A 439 12.13 14.64 -0.32
CA PHE A 439 13.41 15.30 -0.04
C PHE A 439 13.53 15.72 1.43
N GLU A 440 12.43 16.21 2.03
CA GLU A 440 12.40 16.60 3.44
C GLU A 440 12.57 15.38 4.36
N VAL A 441 11.92 14.27 4.03
CA VAL A 441 12.04 13.00 4.76
C VAL A 441 13.46 12.45 4.65
N ILE A 442 14.05 12.44 3.44
CA ILE A 442 15.43 12.00 3.23
C ILE A 442 16.40 12.85 4.05
N GLN A 443 16.27 14.16 4.00
CA GLN A 443 17.11 15.07 4.77
C GLN A 443 16.98 14.82 6.28
N TYR A 444 15.75 14.76 6.77
CA TYR A 444 15.48 14.48 8.19
C TYR A 444 16.13 13.17 8.65
N ARG A 445 15.99 12.10 7.86
CA ARG A 445 16.54 10.79 8.17
C ARG A 445 18.07 10.78 8.11
N LEU A 446 18.68 11.43 7.10
CA LEU A 446 20.13 11.57 7.01
C LEU A 446 20.72 12.30 8.23
N GLU A 447 20.06 13.38 8.68
CA GLU A 447 20.50 14.15 9.85
C GLU A 447 20.31 13.39 11.16
N ASN A 448 19.16 12.75 11.38
CA ASN A 448 18.81 12.17 12.67
C ASN A 448 19.26 10.69 12.83
N GLU A 449 19.23 9.91 11.77
CA GLU A 449 19.59 8.48 11.82
C GLU A 449 21.08 8.26 11.51
N TYR A 450 21.67 9.05 10.58
CA TYR A 450 23.04 8.88 10.11
C TYR A 450 23.99 9.97 10.60
N ASN A 451 23.47 10.99 11.30
CA ASN A 451 24.24 12.16 11.75
C ASN A 451 25.04 12.81 10.61
N ALA A 452 24.42 12.92 9.44
CA ALA A 452 25.01 13.45 8.22
C ALA A 452 24.12 14.54 7.63
N LYS A 453 24.63 15.78 7.58
CA LYS A 453 23.92 16.91 6.96
C LYS A 453 24.15 16.92 5.46
N CYS A 454 23.09 17.13 4.70
CA CYS A 454 23.16 17.33 3.26
C CYS A 454 22.66 18.71 2.84
N ARG A 455 23.02 19.12 1.64
CA ARG A 455 22.45 20.28 0.94
C ARG A 455 21.81 19.85 -0.34
N TRP A 456 20.67 20.44 -0.64
CA TRP A 456 19.96 20.24 -1.90
C TRP A 456 20.26 21.38 -2.86
N GLU A 457 20.69 21.03 -4.06
CA GLU A 457 20.83 21.99 -5.15
C GLU A 457 19.80 21.65 -6.23
N PRO A 458 18.89 22.59 -6.57
CA PRO A 458 17.87 22.34 -7.59
C PRO A 458 18.52 22.05 -8.95
N ILE A 459 17.91 21.14 -9.72
CA ILE A 459 18.24 20.89 -11.11
C ILE A 459 16.93 20.86 -11.91
N SER A 460 16.93 21.53 -13.05
CA SER A 460 15.78 21.50 -13.95
C SER A 460 15.90 20.28 -14.85
N LEU A 461 15.19 19.23 -14.52
CA LEU A 461 15.02 18.02 -15.33
C LEU A 461 13.53 17.73 -15.49
N TYR A 462 13.17 17.25 -16.66
CA TYR A 462 11.81 16.91 -17.02
C TYR A 462 11.51 15.43 -16.74
N LYS A 463 12.39 14.51 -17.22
CA LYS A 463 12.20 13.07 -17.09
C LYS A 463 13.53 12.33 -17.07
N ALA A 464 13.57 11.22 -16.36
CA ALA A 464 14.58 10.19 -16.46
C ALA A 464 14.08 9.08 -17.39
N CYS A 465 14.88 8.70 -18.37
CA CYS A 465 14.54 7.65 -19.33
C CYS A 465 15.66 6.60 -19.33
N TRP A 466 15.34 5.35 -19.06
CA TRP A 466 16.24 4.23 -19.28
C TRP A 466 16.31 3.98 -20.78
N ILE A 467 17.53 3.89 -21.30
CA ILE A 467 17.74 3.77 -22.73
C ILE A 467 18.30 2.39 -23.08
N GLU A 468 17.77 1.81 -24.14
CA GLU A 468 18.16 0.53 -24.66
C GLU A 468 18.21 0.59 -26.19
N SER A 469 19.18 -0.07 -26.82
CA SER A 469 19.26 -0.19 -28.26
C SER A 469 19.93 -1.50 -28.66
N ASP A 470 19.42 -2.12 -29.70
CA ASP A 470 20.04 -3.26 -30.37
C ASP A 470 21.22 -2.82 -31.28
N ASP A 471 21.34 -1.50 -31.56
CA ASP A 471 22.45 -0.86 -32.30
C ASP A 471 23.41 -0.16 -31.32
N GLU A 472 24.49 -0.85 -30.97
CA GLU A 472 25.51 -0.33 -30.06
C GLU A 472 26.19 0.94 -30.62
N ALA A 473 26.34 1.06 -31.96
CA ALA A 473 27.00 2.21 -32.58
C ALA A 473 26.11 3.46 -32.46
N GLU A 474 24.81 3.31 -32.64
CA GLU A 474 23.86 4.41 -32.45
C GLU A 474 23.77 4.81 -30.98
N LEU A 475 23.77 3.84 -30.06
CA LEU A 475 23.76 4.10 -28.62
C LEU A 475 25.01 4.89 -28.18
N GLU A 476 26.19 4.51 -28.64
CA GLU A 476 27.43 5.25 -28.33
C GLU A 476 27.43 6.66 -28.92
N LYS A 477 26.91 6.83 -30.14
CA LYS A 477 26.72 8.15 -30.76
C LYS A 477 25.76 9.03 -29.96
N PHE A 478 24.68 8.44 -29.47
CA PHE A 478 23.73 9.13 -28.58
C PHE A 478 24.41 9.60 -27.30
N LYS A 479 25.12 8.70 -26.61
CA LYS A 479 25.86 9.02 -25.39
C LYS A 479 26.83 10.16 -25.57
N GLN A 480 27.58 10.16 -26.69
CA GLN A 480 28.52 11.24 -27.03
C GLN A 480 27.79 12.56 -27.25
N ARG A 481 26.70 12.57 -28.03
CA ARG A 481 25.89 13.79 -28.28
C ARG A 481 25.20 14.35 -27.06
N LYS A 482 24.72 13.46 -26.19
CA LYS A 482 23.96 13.81 -24.97
C LYS A 482 24.75 13.65 -23.68
N TYR A 483 26.10 13.65 -23.77
CA TYR A 483 27.02 13.33 -22.69
C TYR A 483 26.70 14.03 -21.36
N GLN A 484 26.34 15.31 -21.37
CA GLN A 484 26.01 16.07 -20.15
C GLN A 484 24.72 15.60 -19.46
N TYR A 485 23.83 14.94 -20.20
CA TYR A 485 22.54 14.44 -19.74
C TYR A 485 22.54 12.93 -19.49
N MET A 486 23.70 12.30 -19.63
CA MET A 486 23.83 10.88 -19.31
C MET A 486 24.12 10.66 -17.84
N ALA A 487 23.43 9.68 -17.28
CA ALA A 487 23.62 9.21 -15.92
C ALA A 487 23.58 7.68 -15.86
N LYS A 488 24.01 7.14 -14.74
CA LYS A 488 23.80 5.73 -14.38
C LYS A 488 22.92 5.65 -13.15
N ASP A 489 22.02 4.69 -13.17
CA ASP A 489 21.30 4.32 -11.95
C ASP A 489 22.16 3.43 -11.03
N ARG A 490 21.59 2.95 -9.95
CA ARG A 490 22.30 2.10 -8.97
C ARG A 490 22.72 0.74 -9.52
N GLU A 491 21.98 0.22 -10.48
CA GLU A 491 22.24 -1.05 -11.17
C GLU A 491 23.27 -0.88 -12.30
N GLY A 492 23.69 0.36 -12.55
CA GLY A 492 24.65 0.70 -13.60
C GLY A 492 24.03 0.83 -14.99
N ARG A 493 22.68 0.83 -15.08
CA ARG A 493 21.97 1.01 -16.35
C ARG A 493 22.10 2.44 -16.83
N GLU A 494 22.13 2.60 -18.14
CA GLU A 494 22.22 3.90 -18.80
C GLU A 494 20.90 4.66 -18.71
N VAL A 495 20.96 5.90 -18.25
CA VAL A 495 19.79 6.77 -18.06
C VAL A 495 20.04 8.09 -18.76
N PHE A 496 19.11 8.49 -19.60
CA PHE A 496 19.05 9.82 -20.19
C PHE A 496 18.18 10.73 -19.34
N LEU A 497 18.76 11.82 -18.85
CA LEU A 497 18.08 12.82 -18.04
C LEU A 497 17.66 14.00 -18.93
N ALA A 498 16.46 13.95 -19.48
CA ALA A 498 15.95 15.03 -20.34
C ALA A 498 15.63 16.28 -19.52
N ASP A 499 16.09 17.47 -19.95
CA ASP A 499 15.79 18.74 -19.31
C ASP A 499 14.39 19.28 -19.67
N SER A 500 13.86 18.87 -20.82
CA SER A 500 12.57 19.32 -21.34
C SER A 500 11.90 18.24 -22.19
N GLY A 501 10.57 18.35 -22.31
CA GLY A 501 9.80 17.49 -23.21
C GLY A 501 10.23 17.64 -24.67
N TYR A 502 10.63 18.84 -25.07
CA TYR A 502 11.17 19.09 -26.41
C TYR A 502 12.47 18.33 -26.67
N MET A 503 13.42 18.37 -25.71
CA MET A 503 14.68 17.61 -25.85
C MET A 503 14.42 16.10 -25.97
N LEU A 504 13.46 15.58 -25.19
CA LEU A 504 13.09 14.17 -25.25
C LEU A 504 12.50 13.81 -26.61
N THR A 505 11.56 14.60 -27.12
CA THR A 505 10.94 14.36 -28.42
C THR A 505 11.98 14.40 -29.54
N MET A 506 12.89 15.39 -29.54
CA MET A 506 13.98 15.47 -30.51
C MET A 506 14.95 14.27 -30.40
N ALA A 507 15.25 13.82 -29.19
CA ALA A 507 16.08 12.65 -28.97
C ALA A 507 15.44 11.38 -29.55
N GLN A 508 14.13 11.21 -29.39
CA GLN A 508 13.38 10.09 -29.97
C GLN A 508 13.29 10.13 -31.50
N GLN A 509 13.24 11.33 -32.09
CA GLN A 509 13.22 11.51 -33.55
C GLN A 509 14.60 11.33 -34.20
N ASP A 510 15.67 11.82 -33.54
CA ASP A 510 17.02 11.76 -34.06
C ASP A 510 17.65 10.35 -33.96
N PHE A 511 17.12 9.49 -33.10
CA PHE A 511 17.67 8.17 -32.76
C PHE A 511 16.57 7.12 -32.73
N GLU A 512 16.12 6.68 -33.88
CA GLU A 512 14.93 5.81 -34.01
C GLU A 512 15.15 4.39 -33.47
N HIS A 513 16.37 3.89 -33.38
CA HIS A 513 16.71 2.57 -32.85
C HIS A 513 16.95 2.57 -31.32
N ILE A 514 16.86 3.74 -30.66
CA ILE A 514 16.96 3.83 -29.21
C ILE A 514 15.55 3.79 -28.62
N LYS A 515 15.31 2.81 -27.76
CA LYS A 515 14.09 2.71 -26.95
C LYS A 515 14.26 3.55 -25.68
N PHE A 516 13.29 4.42 -25.41
CA PHE A 516 13.25 5.27 -24.22
C PHE A 516 12.16 4.74 -23.28
N HIS A 517 12.55 4.15 -22.16
CA HIS A 517 11.65 3.59 -21.17
C HIS A 517 11.45 4.59 -20.03
N PHE A 518 10.20 4.82 -19.64
CA PHE A 518 9.84 5.69 -18.51
C PHE A 518 9.69 4.92 -17.20
N THR A 519 9.93 3.62 -17.25
CA THR A 519 9.95 2.72 -16.12
C THR A 519 11.22 1.89 -16.17
N SER A 520 11.79 1.58 -15.00
CA SER A 520 12.84 0.59 -14.90
C SER A 520 12.20 -0.78 -14.68
N GLU A 521 12.54 -1.78 -15.44
CA GLU A 521 12.26 -3.16 -15.09
C GLU A 521 13.23 -3.55 -13.97
N CYS A 522 12.67 -4.01 -12.83
CA CYS A 522 13.47 -4.49 -11.69
C CYS A 522 13.93 -5.91 -11.95
#